data_1ba22d6e112d7279829a003ab528d99c
#
_entry.id   1ba22d6e112d7279829a003ab528d99c
#
_cell.length_a   1.000
_cell.length_b   1.000
_cell.length_c   1.000
_cell.angle_alpha   90.00
_cell.angle_beta   90.00
_cell.angle_gamma   90.00
#
_symmetry.space_group_name_H-M   'P 1'
#
loop_
_entity.id
_entity.type
_entity.pdbx_description
1 polymer ?
#
loop_
_entity_poly.entity_id
_entity_poly.type
_entity_poly.pdbx_seq_one_letter_code
_entity_poly.pdbx_strand_id
1 'polypeptide(L)'
;MNLAGKVAIVTGASRGVGAATAVALAEAGCAVACAARATDATPLPTPGTLDDTVRRITDAGGTAVAIPTNLAADDEVRAMVATTVERLGPVDVLVNNAAITFPGDLELPMKRFDLVFDVDLRAPVIATQAVVPGMIERGSGAIVNVSSAAALNYYPGQMAYGMAKAALEHLTMSLAAQLRPHGIPVNTFRIDVPVASEGFVAALADIDHSDWEPPEVAAEGILWVLRQPAAVTGRQFGMARLRADAGIMESRSARPHTQAPGMVTASHLDTPPPAR
;
A
#
# COMPACT_ATOMS: atom_id res chain seq x y z
N MET A 1 6.25 12.26 11.56
CA MET A 1 5.27 13.22 12.15
C MET A 1 4.60 12.64 13.40
N ASN A 2 3.99 13.47 14.24
CA ASN A 2 3.04 12.98 15.26
C ASN A 2 1.72 12.64 14.57
N LEU A 3 1.17 11.45 14.84
CA LEU A 3 -0.05 10.95 14.18
C LEU A 3 -1.34 11.26 14.98
N ALA A 4 -1.24 11.60 16.26
CA ALA A 4 -2.40 11.91 17.09
C ALA A 4 -3.17 13.13 16.56
N GLY A 5 -4.48 12.99 16.39
CA GLY A 5 -5.39 14.02 15.87
C GLY A 5 -5.27 14.27 14.35
N LYS A 6 -4.55 13.43 13.61
CA LYS A 6 -4.38 13.53 12.17
C LYS A 6 -5.50 12.79 11.42
N VAL A 7 -5.80 13.23 10.20
CA VAL A 7 -6.72 12.57 9.27
C VAL A 7 -5.94 11.78 8.24
N ALA A 8 -6.21 10.50 8.14
CA ALA A 8 -5.54 9.59 7.22
C ALA A 8 -6.52 8.98 6.20
N ILE A 9 -6.09 8.87 4.95
CA ILE A 9 -6.74 8.01 3.93
C ILE A 9 -5.86 6.77 3.74
N VAL A 10 -6.48 5.59 3.79
CA VAL A 10 -5.84 4.33 3.42
C VAL A 10 -6.62 3.68 2.29
N THR A 11 -6.00 3.53 1.12
CA THR A 11 -6.59 2.81 -0.01
C THR A 11 -6.37 1.30 0.11
N GLY A 12 -7.35 0.50 -0.34
CA GLY A 12 -7.31 -0.96 -0.19
C GLY A 12 -7.52 -1.41 1.26
N ALA A 13 -8.24 -0.63 2.07
CA ALA A 13 -8.39 -0.83 3.50
C ALA A 13 -9.46 -1.87 3.92
N SER A 14 -10.01 -2.65 2.98
CA SER A 14 -11.00 -3.70 3.31
C SER A 14 -10.39 -4.99 3.86
N ARG A 15 -9.09 -5.22 3.67
CA ARG A 15 -8.35 -6.43 4.08
C ARG A 15 -6.84 -6.23 4.06
N GLY A 16 -6.09 -7.24 4.51
CA GLY A 16 -4.64 -7.34 4.41
C GLY A 16 -3.90 -6.15 5.01
N VAL A 17 -2.81 -5.76 4.36
CA VAL A 17 -1.94 -4.67 4.81
C VAL A 17 -2.70 -3.34 4.95
N GLY A 18 -3.66 -3.07 4.05
CA GLY A 18 -4.47 -1.84 4.12
C GLY A 18 -5.34 -1.78 5.36
N ALA A 19 -6.05 -2.87 5.70
CA ALA A 19 -6.86 -2.95 6.91
C ALA A 19 -6.00 -2.87 8.18
N ALA A 20 -4.88 -3.62 8.23
CA ALA A 20 -3.95 -3.55 9.35
C ALA A 20 -3.35 -2.14 9.53
N THR A 21 -3.00 -1.47 8.42
CA THR A 21 -2.51 -0.09 8.44
C THR A 21 -3.56 0.89 8.95
N ALA A 22 -4.83 0.75 8.52
CA ALA A 22 -5.92 1.58 8.98
C ALA A 22 -6.15 1.44 10.50
N VAL A 23 -6.14 0.21 11.01
CA VAL A 23 -6.24 -0.07 12.46
C VAL A 23 -5.06 0.56 13.22
N ALA A 24 -3.83 0.32 12.77
CA ALA A 24 -2.64 0.84 13.44
C ALA A 24 -2.57 2.39 13.42
N LEU A 25 -3.06 3.04 12.35
CA LEU A 25 -3.18 4.50 12.29
C LEU A 25 -4.24 5.02 13.29
N ALA A 26 -5.37 4.33 13.44
CA ALA A 26 -6.39 4.69 14.41
C ALA A 26 -5.89 4.51 15.85
N GLU A 27 -5.16 3.43 16.15
CA GLU A 27 -4.49 3.22 17.44
C GLU A 27 -3.44 4.31 17.74
N ALA A 28 -2.80 4.85 16.69
CA ALA A 28 -1.89 5.99 16.82
C ALA A 28 -2.62 7.34 16.96
N GLY A 29 -3.95 7.35 17.02
CA GLY A 29 -4.80 8.53 17.24
C GLY A 29 -5.24 9.25 15.98
N CYS A 30 -5.12 8.64 14.79
CA CYS A 30 -5.67 9.20 13.56
C CYS A 30 -7.19 8.96 13.46
N ALA A 31 -7.91 9.89 12.83
CA ALA A 31 -9.19 9.60 12.22
C ALA A 31 -8.95 9.02 10.81
N VAL A 32 -9.51 7.85 10.49
CA VAL A 32 -9.14 7.08 9.30
C VAL A 32 -10.29 6.94 8.31
N ALA A 33 -10.08 7.38 7.08
CA ALA A 33 -10.90 7.05 5.93
C ALA A 33 -10.42 5.74 5.30
N CYS A 34 -11.20 4.68 5.44
CA CYS A 34 -10.96 3.37 4.86
C CYS A 34 -11.59 3.33 3.46
N ALA A 35 -10.76 3.25 2.40
CA ALA A 35 -11.24 3.28 1.02
C ALA A 35 -10.97 1.96 0.29
N ALA A 36 -11.99 1.34 -0.27
CA ALA A 36 -11.94 0.14 -1.12
C ALA A 36 -13.32 -0.10 -1.76
N ARG A 37 -13.44 -1.16 -2.58
CA ARG A 37 -14.72 -1.54 -3.20
C ARG A 37 -15.60 -2.42 -2.31
N ALA A 38 -14.98 -3.28 -1.49
CA ALA A 38 -15.69 -4.30 -0.73
C ALA A 38 -16.36 -3.71 0.50
N THR A 39 -17.68 -3.85 0.59
CA THR A 39 -18.51 -3.51 1.75
C THR A 39 -19.37 -4.71 2.14
N ASP A 40 -20.03 -4.67 3.30
CA ASP A 40 -20.99 -5.72 3.70
C ASP A 40 -22.14 -5.84 2.69
N ALA A 41 -22.56 -4.72 2.10
CA ALA A 41 -23.60 -4.69 1.07
C ALA A 41 -23.13 -5.19 -0.31
N THR A 42 -21.85 -5.06 -0.61
CA THR A 42 -21.22 -5.47 -1.88
C THR A 42 -19.94 -6.25 -1.63
N PRO A 43 -20.04 -7.46 -1.03
CA PRO A 43 -18.85 -8.25 -0.72
C PRO A 43 -18.16 -8.75 -2.00
N LEU A 44 -16.86 -8.95 -1.91
CA LEU A 44 -16.05 -9.57 -2.97
C LEU A 44 -15.77 -11.04 -2.60
N PRO A 45 -15.38 -11.89 -3.58
CA PRO A 45 -15.04 -13.29 -3.30
C PRO A 45 -13.96 -13.49 -2.25
N THR A 46 -12.98 -12.59 -2.18
CA THR A 46 -11.95 -12.62 -1.12
C THR A 46 -12.51 -12.00 0.16
N PRO A 47 -12.35 -12.64 1.34
CA PRO A 47 -12.86 -12.15 2.62
C PRO A 47 -12.36 -10.75 2.98
N GLY A 48 -13.13 -10.05 3.82
CA GLY A 48 -12.83 -8.72 4.37
C GLY A 48 -13.59 -7.59 3.67
N THR A 49 -14.17 -6.70 4.47
CA THR A 49 -14.94 -5.53 4.03
C THR A 49 -14.44 -4.25 4.69
N LEU A 50 -14.84 -3.09 4.16
CA LEU A 50 -14.60 -1.80 4.81
C LEU A 50 -15.30 -1.73 6.16
N ASP A 51 -16.50 -2.29 6.22
CA ASP A 51 -17.33 -2.29 7.43
C ASP A 51 -16.67 -3.10 8.55
N ASP A 52 -16.02 -4.23 8.23
CA ASP A 52 -15.21 -4.99 9.18
C ASP A 52 -14.04 -4.17 9.73
N THR A 53 -13.32 -3.50 8.86
CA THR A 53 -12.19 -2.67 9.27
C THR A 53 -12.63 -1.49 10.13
N VAL A 54 -13.71 -0.80 9.73
CA VAL A 54 -14.28 0.30 10.50
C VAL A 54 -14.77 -0.18 11.87
N ARG A 55 -15.51 -1.31 11.95
CA ARG A 55 -15.93 -1.92 13.23
C ARG A 55 -14.71 -2.17 14.14
N ARG A 56 -13.67 -2.84 13.64
CA ARG A 56 -12.46 -3.09 14.45
C ARG A 56 -11.87 -1.81 15.05
N ILE A 57 -11.90 -0.71 14.30
CA ILE A 57 -11.39 0.58 14.76
C ILE A 57 -12.35 1.21 15.78
N THR A 58 -13.64 1.23 15.51
CA THR A 58 -14.64 1.90 16.37
C THR A 58 -14.88 1.15 17.67
N ASP A 59 -14.87 -0.19 17.64
CA ASP A 59 -14.98 -1.03 18.85
C ASP A 59 -13.77 -0.86 19.78
N ALA A 60 -12.61 -0.51 19.24
CA ALA A 60 -11.42 -0.14 20.00
C ALA A 60 -11.41 1.36 20.46
N GLY A 61 -12.50 2.11 20.18
CA GLY A 61 -12.62 3.52 20.55
C GLY A 61 -11.97 4.52 19.60
N GLY A 62 -11.49 4.06 18.43
CA GLY A 62 -10.93 4.90 17.38
C GLY A 62 -12.01 5.55 16.50
N THR A 63 -11.60 6.42 15.59
CA THR A 63 -12.46 7.09 14.62
C THR A 63 -12.15 6.59 13.21
N ALA A 64 -13.15 6.02 12.52
CA ALA A 64 -13.02 5.62 11.13
C ALA A 64 -14.31 5.76 10.34
N VAL A 65 -14.18 5.90 9.02
CA VAL A 65 -15.31 5.94 8.09
C VAL A 65 -15.02 5.03 6.90
N ALA A 66 -16.01 4.27 6.47
CA ALA A 66 -15.96 3.53 5.20
C ALA A 66 -16.29 4.49 4.05
N ILE A 67 -15.46 4.45 3.01
CA ILE A 67 -15.65 5.18 1.77
C ILE A 67 -15.55 4.19 0.61
N PRO A 68 -16.69 3.60 0.17
CA PRO A 68 -16.71 2.73 -0.98
C PRO A 68 -16.16 3.46 -2.21
N THR A 69 -15.11 2.90 -2.84
CA THR A 69 -14.39 3.57 -3.91
C THR A 69 -13.89 2.54 -4.93
N ASN A 70 -14.24 2.72 -6.19
CA ASN A 70 -13.59 2.04 -7.30
C ASN A 70 -12.38 2.85 -7.75
N LEU A 71 -11.20 2.39 -7.39
CA LEU A 71 -9.94 3.10 -7.68
C LEU A 71 -9.58 3.12 -9.18
N ALA A 72 -10.27 2.35 -10.03
CA ALA A 72 -10.11 2.46 -11.48
C ALA A 72 -10.96 3.60 -12.10
N ALA A 73 -11.73 4.34 -11.29
CA ALA A 73 -12.56 5.45 -11.73
C ALA A 73 -12.03 6.77 -11.16
N ASP A 74 -11.51 7.64 -12.02
CA ASP A 74 -10.87 8.91 -11.65
C ASP A 74 -11.77 9.78 -10.74
N ASP A 75 -13.06 9.86 -11.07
CA ASP A 75 -14.02 10.68 -10.34
C ASP A 75 -14.31 10.11 -8.94
N GLU A 76 -14.34 8.79 -8.79
CA GLU A 76 -14.51 8.16 -7.50
C GLU A 76 -13.28 8.37 -6.59
N VAL A 77 -12.06 8.36 -7.15
CA VAL A 77 -10.85 8.67 -6.39
C VAL A 77 -10.87 10.12 -5.88
N ARG A 78 -11.31 11.07 -6.71
CA ARG A 78 -11.47 12.47 -6.29
C ARG A 78 -12.57 12.63 -5.24
N ALA A 79 -13.72 11.95 -5.43
CA ALA A 79 -14.83 11.95 -4.49
C ALA A 79 -14.43 11.34 -3.13
N MET A 80 -13.60 10.29 -3.11
CA MET A 80 -13.05 9.72 -1.88
C MET A 80 -12.32 10.78 -1.04
N VAL A 81 -11.47 11.60 -1.65
CA VAL A 81 -10.76 12.67 -0.94
C VAL A 81 -11.73 13.74 -0.46
N ALA A 82 -12.65 14.19 -1.31
CA ALA A 82 -13.66 15.19 -0.93
C ALA A 82 -14.55 14.72 0.25
N THR A 83 -15.03 13.48 0.18
CA THR A 83 -15.83 12.86 1.27
C THR A 83 -15.02 12.72 2.55
N THR A 84 -13.72 12.41 2.45
CA THR A 84 -12.85 12.37 3.64
C THR A 84 -12.77 13.75 4.29
N VAL A 85 -12.53 14.79 3.49
CA VAL A 85 -12.46 16.18 3.99
C VAL A 85 -13.77 16.61 4.65
N GLU A 86 -14.91 16.26 4.06
CA GLU A 86 -16.23 16.57 4.60
C GLU A 86 -16.48 15.86 5.94
N ARG A 87 -16.13 14.58 6.05
CA ARG A 87 -16.51 13.74 7.21
C ARG A 87 -15.51 13.78 8.35
N LEU A 88 -14.21 13.92 8.06
CA LEU A 88 -13.13 13.81 9.04
C LEU A 88 -12.27 15.08 9.13
N GLY A 89 -12.34 15.95 8.15
CA GLY A 89 -11.48 17.14 8.06
C GLY A 89 -10.32 17.00 7.08
N PRO A 90 -9.44 18.00 7.04
CA PRO A 90 -8.33 18.07 6.08
C PRO A 90 -7.39 16.87 6.17
N VAL A 91 -7.05 16.26 5.03
CA VAL A 91 -6.20 15.07 4.97
C VAL A 91 -4.75 15.41 5.29
N ASP A 92 -4.19 14.77 6.31
CA ASP A 92 -2.79 14.90 6.73
C ASP A 92 -1.92 13.74 6.20
N VAL A 93 -2.51 12.55 6.05
CA VAL A 93 -1.79 11.33 5.66
C VAL A 93 -2.51 10.66 4.49
N LEU A 94 -1.76 10.31 3.44
CA LEU A 94 -2.25 9.46 2.36
C LEU A 94 -1.39 8.20 2.29
N VAL A 95 -2.03 7.03 2.45
CA VAL A 95 -1.39 5.73 2.22
C VAL A 95 -1.97 5.11 0.96
N ASN A 96 -1.24 5.17 -0.14
CA ASN A 96 -1.55 4.49 -1.39
C ASN A 96 -1.12 3.02 -1.26
N ASN A 97 -2.02 2.18 -0.72
CA ASN A 97 -1.74 0.77 -0.47
C ASN A 97 -2.50 -0.17 -1.44
N ALA A 98 -3.64 0.25 -1.97
CA ALA A 98 -4.41 -0.58 -2.88
C ALA A 98 -3.58 -1.12 -4.03
N ALA A 99 -3.78 -2.38 -4.36
CA ALA A 99 -3.15 -3.03 -5.50
C ALA A 99 -4.01 -4.18 -6.01
N ILE A 100 -3.86 -4.47 -7.29
CA ILE A 100 -4.39 -5.66 -7.94
C ILE A 100 -3.33 -6.28 -8.84
N THR A 101 -3.44 -7.57 -9.06
CA THR A 101 -2.63 -8.29 -10.04
C THR A 101 -3.50 -9.31 -10.77
N PHE A 102 -3.12 -9.64 -12.00
CA PHE A 102 -3.67 -10.76 -12.76
C PHE A 102 -2.51 -11.60 -13.24
N PRO A 103 -2.58 -12.94 -13.12
CA PRO A 103 -1.54 -13.80 -13.66
C PRO A 103 -1.47 -13.65 -15.19
N GLY A 104 -0.26 -13.52 -15.69
CA GLY A 104 0.07 -13.39 -17.11
C GLY A 104 1.21 -12.40 -17.37
N ASP A 105 2.04 -12.72 -18.34
CA ASP A 105 3.14 -11.87 -18.79
C ASP A 105 2.76 -11.24 -20.16
N LEU A 106 3.44 -11.56 -21.25
CA LEU A 106 3.14 -10.95 -22.57
C LEU A 106 1.75 -11.31 -23.12
N GLU A 107 1.19 -12.42 -22.68
CA GLU A 107 -0.16 -12.87 -23.05
C GLU A 107 -1.28 -12.22 -22.24
N LEU A 108 -0.95 -11.39 -21.24
CA LEU A 108 -1.94 -10.71 -20.41
C LEU A 108 -2.83 -9.80 -21.29
N PRO A 109 -4.16 -9.99 -21.32
CA PRO A 109 -5.04 -9.11 -22.10
C PRO A 109 -4.90 -7.64 -21.68
N MET A 110 -4.79 -6.73 -22.66
CA MET A 110 -4.60 -5.29 -22.42
C MET A 110 -5.63 -4.69 -21.44
N LYS A 111 -6.88 -5.15 -21.49
CA LYS A 111 -7.91 -4.71 -20.53
C LYS A 111 -7.51 -4.99 -19.06
N ARG A 112 -6.82 -6.11 -18.79
CA ARG A 112 -6.32 -6.44 -17.45
C ARG A 112 -5.05 -5.66 -17.13
N PHE A 113 -4.18 -5.49 -18.13
CA PHE A 113 -2.99 -4.65 -18.01
C PHE A 113 -3.38 -3.21 -17.64
N ASP A 114 -4.30 -2.61 -18.38
CA ASP A 114 -4.79 -1.25 -18.13
C ASP A 114 -5.39 -1.14 -16.73
N LEU A 115 -6.21 -2.13 -16.30
CA LEU A 115 -6.82 -2.12 -14.97
C LEU A 115 -5.76 -2.17 -13.85
N VAL A 116 -4.65 -2.91 -14.02
CA VAL A 116 -3.53 -2.88 -13.06
C VAL A 116 -2.94 -1.48 -12.97
N PHE A 117 -2.68 -0.83 -14.11
CA PHE A 117 -2.14 0.52 -14.13
C PHE A 117 -3.12 1.56 -13.57
N ASP A 118 -4.41 1.42 -13.84
CA ASP A 118 -5.44 2.31 -13.30
C ASP A 118 -5.45 2.28 -11.75
N VAL A 119 -5.42 1.08 -11.16
CA VAL A 119 -5.51 0.92 -9.70
C VAL A 119 -4.15 1.15 -9.02
N ASP A 120 -3.05 0.58 -9.53
CA ASP A 120 -1.77 0.53 -8.83
C ASP A 120 -0.91 1.77 -9.06
N LEU A 121 -1.19 2.56 -10.11
CA LEU A 121 -0.43 3.76 -10.46
C LEU A 121 -1.31 5.01 -10.64
N ARG A 122 -2.33 4.95 -11.52
CA ARG A 122 -3.15 6.13 -11.85
C ARG A 122 -3.94 6.63 -10.64
N ALA A 123 -4.57 5.75 -9.89
CA ALA A 123 -5.29 6.12 -8.65
C ALA A 123 -4.38 6.81 -7.61
N PRO A 124 -3.17 6.32 -7.28
CA PRO A 124 -2.18 7.03 -6.48
C PRO A 124 -1.87 8.44 -6.98
N VAL A 125 -1.72 8.63 -8.30
CA VAL A 125 -1.50 9.98 -8.88
C VAL A 125 -2.69 10.89 -8.60
N ILE A 126 -3.91 10.43 -8.89
CA ILE A 126 -5.13 11.22 -8.72
C ILE A 126 -5.39 11.54 -7.24
N ALA A 127 -5.25 10.56 -6.35
CA ALA A 127 -5.39 10.78 -4.92
C ALA A 127 -4.38 11.81 -4.40
N THR A 128 -3.12 11.72 -4.86
CA THR A 128 -2.07 12.69 -4.52
C THR A 128 -2.42 14.08 -5.03
N GLN A 129 -2.84 14.21 -6.30
CA GLN A 129 -3.29 15.50 -6.86
C GLN A 129 -4.43 16.13 -6.06
N ALA A 130 -5.32 15.30 -5.50
CA ALA A 130 -6.47 15.78 -4.74
C ALA A 130 -6.11 16.22 -3.31
N VAL A 131 -5.13 15.58 -2.63
CA VAL A 131 -4.77 15.93 -1.25
C VAL A 131 -3.69 17.02 -1.17
N VAL A 132 -2.78 17.08 -2.13
CA VAL A 132 -1.59 17.95 -2.10
C VAL A 132 -1.91 19.45 -1.97
N PRO A 133 -2.91 20.04 -2.66
CA PRO A 133 -3.22 21.45 -2.49
C PRO A 133 -3.50 21.81 -1.03
N GLY A 134 -4.33 21.07 -0.32
CA GLY A 134 -4.61 21.30 1.08
C GLY A 134 -3.41 21.03 2.01
N MET A 135 -2.55 20.06 1.68
CA MET A 135 -1.31 19.83 2.43
C MET A 135 -0.32 21.01 2.27
N ILE A 136 -0.18 21.56 1.06
CA ILE A 136 0.67 22.74 0.79
C ILE A 136 0.15 23.96 1.55
N GLU A 137 -1.15 24.24 1.49
CA GLU A 137 -1.78 25.36 2.18
C GLU A 137 -1.49 25.34 3.69
N ARG A 138 -1.53 24.15 4.30
CA ARG A 138 -1.25 23.98 5.74
C ARG A 138 0.24 23.81 6.07
N GLY A 139 1.12 23.65 5.07
CA GLY A 139 2.53 23.31 5.28
C GLY A 139 2.73 21.98 6.02
N SER A 140 1.80 21.06 5.91
CA SER A 140 1.79 19.79 6.66
C SER A 140 1.08 18.68 5.88
N GLY A 141 1.71 17.53 5.84
CA GLY A 141 1.18 16.31 5.21
C GLY A 141 2.26 15.24 5.09
N ALA A 142 1.87 14.01 4.80
CA ALA A 142 2.79 12.92 4.47
C ALA A 142 2.12 11.91 3.54
N ILE A 143 2.89 11.38 2.58
CA ILE A 143 2.41 10.38 1.63
C ILE A 143 3.30 9.15 1.68
N VAL A 144 2.69 7.96 1.81
CA VAL A 144 3.38 6.68 1.67
C VAL A 144 2.77 5.89 0.53
N ASN A 145 3.61 5.50 -0.42
CA ASN A 145 3.25 4.59 -1.50
C ASN A 145 3.73 3.18 -1.16
N VAL A 146 2.80 2.21 -1.11
CA VAL A 146 3.13 0.82 -0.80
C VAL A 146 3.51 0.10 -2.09
N SER A 147 4.79 -0.29 -2.17
CA SER A 147 5.41 -1.00 -3.28
C SER A 147 5.64 -2.48 -2.94
N SER A 148 6.27 -3.19 -3.83
CA SER A 148 6.54 -4.62 -3.74
C SER A 148 7.96 -4.94 -4.22
N ALA A 149 8.50 -6.08 -3.80
CA ALA A 149 9.72 -6.65 -4.39
C ALA A 149 9.62 -6.80 -5.92
N ALA A 150 8.40 -6.94 -6.46
CA ALA A 150 8.13 -7.00 -7.90
C ALA A 150 8.54 -5.71 -8.65
N ALA A 151 8.72 -4.57 -7.96
CA ALA A 151 9.26 -3.36 -8.56
C ALA A 151 10.73 -3.51 -9.01
N LEU A 152 11.48 -4.43 -8.40
CA LEU A 152 12.91 -4.65 -8.64
C LEU A 152 13.22 -6.01 -9.25
N ASN A 153 12.33 -6.98 -9.07
CA ASN A 153 12.57 -8.36 -9.45
C ASN A 153 11.44 -8.84 -10.37
N TYR A 154 11.79 -9.70 -11.29
CA TYR A 154 10.80 -10.40 -12.10
C TYR A 154 10.22 -11.58 -11.31
N TYR A 155 8.90 -11.64 -11.28
CA TYR A 155 8.13 -12.79 -10.81
C TYR A 155 7.27 -13.28 -11.98
N PRO A 156 7.35 -14.57 -12.36
CA PRO A 156 6.54 -15.11 -13.45
C PRO A 156 5.05 -14.80 -13.28
N GLY A 157 4.41 -14.33 -14.34
CA GLY A 157 3.00 -13.96 -14.33
C GLY A 157 2.66 -12.62 -13.67
N GLN A 158 3.66 -11.79 -13.31
CA GLN A 158 3.43 -10.50 -12.64
C GLN A 158 4.00 -9.29 -13.41
N MET A 159 4.17 -9.39 -14.72
CA MET A 159 4.79 -8.33 -15.53
C MET A 159 4.10 -6.97 -15.32
N ALA A 160 2.79 -6.88 -15.54
CA ALA A 160 2.06 -5.61 -15.41
C ALA A 160 2.14 -5.03 -13.99
N TYR A 161 2.01 -5.89 -12.98
CA TYR A 161 2.12 -5.50 -11.57
C TYR A 161 3.52 -4.95 -11.23
N GLY A 162 4.58 -5.66 -11.62
CA GLY A 162 5.96 -5.23 -11.42
C GLY A 162 6.25 -3.88 -12.08
N MET A 163 5.79 -3.70 -13.33
CA MET A 163 5.90 -2.42 -14.04
C MET A 163 5.17 -1.29 -13.30
N ALA A 164 3.93 -1.51 -12.85
CA ALA A 164 3.17 -0.51 -12.13
C ALA A 164 3.84 -0.14 -10.79
N LYS A 165 4.38 -1.13 -10.05
CA LYS A 165 5.10 -0.88 -8.78
C LYS A 165 6.44 -0.18 -9.00
N ALA A 166 7.18 -0.47 -10.06
CA ALA A 166 8.38 0.28 -10.43
C ALA A 166 8.05 1.75 -10.78
N ALA A 167 6.97 1.97 -11.55
CA ALA A 167 6.48 3.30 -11.87
C ALA A 167 6.02 4.07 -10.62
N LEU A 168 5.39 3.40 -9.64
CA LEU A 168 4.98 3.99 -8.36
C LEU A 168 6.20 4.43 -7.52
N GLU A 169 7.30 3.69 -7.54
CA GLU A 169 8.55 4.10 -6.88
C GLU A 169 9.17 5.31 -7.57
N HIS A 170 9.13 5.37 -8.91
CA HIS A 170 9.58 6.55 -9.64
C HIS A 170 8.69 7.77 -9.36
N LEU A 171 7.36 7.59 -9.29
CA LEU A 171 6.41 8.62 -8.87
C LEU A 171 6.78 9.18 -7.48
N THR A 172 7.13 8.31 -6.53
CA THR A 172 7.57 8.70 -5.18
C THR A 172 8.75 9.67 -5.23
N MET A 173 9.78 9.36 -6.03
CA MET A 173 10.96 10.23 -6.17
C MET A 173 10.59 11.57 -6.78
N SER A 174 9.76 11.57 -7.82
CA SER A 174 9.31 12.78 -8.51
C SER A 174 8.50 13.70 -7.59
N LEU A 175 7.55 13.14 -6.84
CA LEU A 175 6.73 13.87 -5.87
C LEU A 175 7.56 14.39 -4.70
N ALA A 176 8.50 13.59 -4.20
CA ALA A 176 9.39 13.99 -3.11
C ALA A 176 10.22 15.24 -3.50
N ALA A 177 10.73 15.29 -4.74
CA ALA A 177 11.45 16.45 -5.24
C ALA A 177 10.57 17.70 -5.32
N GLN A 178 9.33 17.56 -5.82
CA GLN A 178 8.37 18.64 -5.97
C GLN A 178 7.84 19.16 -4.63
N LEU A 179 7.60 18.26 -3.65
CA LEU A 179 6.93 18.60 -2.39
C LEU A 179 7.92 18.91 -1.24
N ARG A 180 9.21 18.66 -1.43
CA ARG A 180 10.26 19.02 -0.45
C ARG A 180 10.22 20.48 -0.02
N PRO A 181 10.06 21.49 -0.91
CA PRO A 181 9.98 22.89 -0.51
C PRO A 181 8.80 23.22 0.40
N HIS A 182 7.77 22.37 0.39
CA HIS A 182 6.55 22.51 1.18
C HIS A 182 6.58 21.72 2.50
N GLY A 183 7.68 20.99 2.78
CA GLY A 183 7.81 20.17 3.98
C GLY A 183 6.93 18.93 3.99
N ILE A 184 6.47 18.45 2.83
CA ILE A 184 5.60 17.28 2.67
C ILE A 184 6.44 16.09 2.21
N PRO A 185 6.78 15.13 3.10
CA PRO A 185 7.51 13.93 2.73
C PRO A 185 6.65 12.97 1.92
N VAL A 186 7.26 12.40 0.88
CA VAL A 186 6.71 11.30 0.09
C VAL A 186 7.73 10.17 0.07
N ASN A 187 7.35 9.00 0.57
CA ASN A 187 8.25 7.85 0.67
C ASN A 187 7.56 6.58 0.16
N THR A 188 8.35 5.60 -0.24
CA THR A 188 7.90 4.25 -0.54
C THR A 188 8.16 3.33 0.65
N PHE A 189 7.16 2.51 0.97
CA PHE A 189 7.33 1.31 1.77
C PHE A 189 7.21 0.09 0.86
N ARG A 190 8.30 -0.68 0.72
CA ARG A 190 8.35 -1.85 -0.16
C ARG A 190 8.17 -3.12 0.65
N ILE A 191 7.15 -3.89 0.31
CA ILE A 191 6.94 -5.24 0.83
C ILE A 191 7.86 -6.17 0.02
N ASP A 192 8.97 -6.55 0.62
CA ASP A 192 9.99 -7.46 0.07
C ASP A 192 10.16 -8.73 0.91
N VAL A 193 9.22 -8.98 1.78
CA VAL A 193 9.03 -10.19 2.60
C VAL A 193 7.60 -10.67 2.36
N PRO A 194 7.31 -11.96 2.19
CA PRO A 194 5.94 -12.44 2.01
C PRO A 194 5.04 -12.05 3.19
N VAL A 195 3.87 -11.53 2.87
CA VAL A 195 2.85 -11.11 3.84
C VAL A 195 1.55 -11.85 3.55
N ALA A 196 1.00 -12.50 4.57
CA ALA A 196 -0.23 -13.30 4.51
C ALA A 196 -1.48 -12.40 4.42
N SER A 197 -1.58 -11.58 3.37
CA SER A 197 -2.83 -10.90 3.06
C SER A 197 -3.81 -11.87 2.42
N GLU A 198 -5.12 -11.70 2.67
CA GLU A 198 -6.17 -12.59 2.19
C GLU A 198 -6.13 -12.76 0.67
N GLY A 199 -5.83 -11.67 -0.06
CA GLY A 199 -5.72 -11.71 -1.52
C GLY A 199 -4.50 -12.50 -2.00
N PHE A 200 -3.36 -12.38 -1.32
CA PHE A 200 -2.13 -13.07 -1.70
C PHE A 200 -2.17 -14.55 -1.31
N VAL A 201 -2.71 -14.87 -0.11
CA VAL A 201 -2.98 -16.24 0.31
C VAL A 201 -3.94 -16.94 -0.66
N ALA A 202 -5.04 -16.27 -1.06
CA ALA A 202 -5.99 -16.86 -2.02
C ALA A 202 -5.39 -17.07 -3.42
N ALA A 203 -4.48 -16.19 -3.86
CA ALA A 203 -3.80 -16.33 -5.15
C ALA A 203 -2.76 -17.46 -5.17
N LEU A 204 -2.24 -17.86 -4.02
CA LEU A 204 -1.20 -18.88 -3.85
C LEU A 204 -1.65 -19.94 -2.84
N ALA A 205 -2.90 -20.40 -2.93
CA ALA A 205 -3.53 -21.29 -1.96
C ALA A 205 -2.82 -22.67 -1.81
N ASP A 206 -2.10 -23.11 -2.82
CA ASP A 206 -1.46 -24.43 -2.87
C ASP A 206 -0.05 -24.46 -2.23
N ILE A 207 0.46 -23.31 -1.73
CA ILE A 207 1.77 -23.27 -1.08
C ILE A 207 1.64 -23.11 0.43
N ASP A 208 2.70 -23.47 1.16
CA ASP A 208 2.79 -23.27 2.60
C ASP A 208 3.07 -21.79 2.93
N HIS A 209 2.21 -21.18 3.73
CA HIS A 209 2.29 -19.79 4.15
C HIS A 209 2.89 -19.60 5.55
N SER A 210 3.44 -20.65 6.17
CA SER A 210 3.90 -20.58 7.56
C SER A 210 5.14 -19.70 7.78
N ASP A 211 5.85 -19.31 6.71
CA ASP A 211 6.93 -18.34 6.72
C ASP A 211 6.49 -16.93 6.34
N TRP A 212 5.18 -16.70 6.10
CA TRP A 212 4.67 -15.38 5.76
C TRP A 212 4.36 -14.57 7.01
N GLU A 213 4.70 -13.30 6.94
CA GLU A 213 4.41 -12.35 8.02
C GLU A 213 2.92 -11.97 8.03
N PRO A 214 2.33 -11.77 9.20
CA PRO A 214 0.99 -11.21 9.28
C PRO A 214 1.00 -9.73 8.79
N PRO A 215 -0.13 -9.23 8.24
CA PRO A 215 -0.23 -7.86 7.70
C PRO A 215 0.16 -6.76 8.69
N GLU A 216 0.00 -6.98 9.97
CA GLU A 216 0.34 -6.06 11.05
C GLU A 216 1.83 -5.71 11.08
N VAL A 217 2.69 -6.65 10.69
CA VAL A 217 4.15 -6.40 10.59
C VAL A 217 4.46 -5.36 9.51
N ALA A 218 3.78 -5.44 8.36
CA ALA A 218 3.92 -4.42 7.32
C ALA A 218 3.34 -3.06 7.77
N ALA A 219 2.23 -3.06 8.50
CA ALA A 219 1.63 -1.85 9.05
C ALA A 219 2.58 -1.13 10.02
N GLU A 220 3.31 -1.84 10.89
CA GLU A 220 4.34 -1.26 11.75
C GLU A 220 5.39 -0.47 10.94
N GLY A 221 5.85 -1.05 9.83
CA GLY A 221 6.82 -0.41 8.94
C GLY A 221 6.26 0.85 8.27
N ILE A 222 5.02 0.82 7.81
CA ILE A 222 4.33 1.99 7.23
C ILE A 222 4.23 3.11 8.26
N LEU A 223 3.82 2.81 9.50
CA LEU A 223 3.76 3.79 10.58
C LEU A 223 5.14 4.35 10.94
N TRP A 224 6.16 3.51 10.95
CA TRP A 224 7.53 3.96 11.19
C TRP A 224 7.97 4.96 10.11
N VAL A 225 7.68 4.70 8.82
CA VAL A 225 7.98 5.62 7.72
C VAL A 225 7.26 6.96 7.90
N LEU A 226 5.98 6.95 8.27
CA LEU A 226 5.19 8.16 8.53
C LEU A 226 5.72 8.99 9.71
N ARG A 227 6.32 8.35 10.71
CA ARG A 227 6.89 9.01 11.89
C ARG A 227 8.26 9.63 11.63
N GLN A 228 8.89 9.39 10.48
CA GLN A 228 10.18 10.00 10.18
C GLN A 228 10.09 11.53 10.07
N PRO A 229 11.19 12.25 10.32
CA PRO A 229 11.26 13.70 10.07
C PRO A 229 10.90 14.04 8.62
N ALA A 230 10.29 15.21 8.39
CA ALA A 230 9.89 15.66 7.04
C ALA A 230 11.06 15.75 6.05
N ALA A 231 12.29 15.92 6.55
CA ALA A 231 13.50 15.89 5.72
C ALA A 231 13.78 14.51 5.08
N VAL A 232 13.20 13.43 5.66
CA VAL A 232 13.29 12.07 5.12
C VAL A 232 12.20 11.91 4.04
N THR A 233 12.57 12.20 2.81
CA THR A 233 11.66 12.17 1.64
C THR A 233 12.37 11.59 0.42
N GLY A 234 11.62 10.94 -0.47
CA GLY A 234 12.13 10.26 -1.67
C GLY A 234 12.85 8.94 -1.36
N ARG A 235 12.65 8.38 -0.17
CA ARG A 235 13.27 7.13 0.24
C ARG A 235 12.39 5.93 -0.10
N GLN A 236 13.08 4.81 -0.36
CA GLN A 236 12.48 3.50 -0.60
C GLN A 236 12.89 2.60 0.56
N PHE A 237 11.94 2.28 1.44
CA PHE A 237 12.16 1.47 2.62
C PHE A 237 11.65 0.05 2.36
N GLY A 238 12.55 -0.91 2.15
CA GLY A 238 12.22 -2.34 2.09
C GLY A 238 12.06 -2.91 3.50
N MET A 239 11.09 -3.81 3.69
CA MET A 239 10.82 -4.44 5.00
C MET A 239 12.05 -5.14 5.57
N ALA A 240 12.72 -5.99 4.76
CA ALA A 240 13.86 -6.78 5.20
C ALA A 240 15.00 -5.88 5.69
N ARG A 241 15.33 -4.85 4.92
CA ARG A 241 16.39 -3.91 5.27
C ARG A 241 16.00 -3.04 6.48
N LEU A 242 14.77 -2.54 6.50
CA LEU A 242 14.28 -1.70 7.60
C LEU A 242 14.25 -2.49 8.92
N ARG A 243 13.87 -3.77 8.87
CA ARG A 243 13.95 -4.68 10.02
C ARG A 243 15.39 -4.79 10.55
N ALA A 244 16.36 -4.99 9.66
CA ALA A 244 17.77 -5.11 10.04
C ALA A 244 18.37 -3.80 10.59
N ASP A 245 18.08 -2.66 9.94
CA ASP A 245 18.72 -1.38 10.24
C ASP A 245 18.08 -0.68 11.45
N ALA A 246 16.76 -0.81 11.66
CA ALA A 246 15.99 -0.10 12.68
C ALA A 246 15.52 -1.00 13.84
N GLY A 247 15.68 -2.31 13.75
CA GLY A 247 15.24 -3.25 14.79
C GLY A 247 13.74 -3.25 15.03
N ILE A 248 12.94 -2.95 14.02
CA ILE A 248 11.47 -2.94 14.06
C ILE A 248 10.89 -4.07 13.20
N MET A 249 9.59 -4.27 13.25
CA MET A 249 8.91 -5.32 12.49
C MET A 249 9.47 -6.71 12.81
N GLU A 250 9.61 -7.03 14.09
CA GLU A 250 10.04 -8.37 14.52
C GLU A 250 9.19 -9.43 13.80
N SER A 251 9.85 -10.49 13.32
CA SER A 251 9.17 -11.54 12.59
C SER A 251 8.15 -12.24 13.49
N ARG A 252 6.94 -12.41 12.97
CA ARG A 252 5.83 -13.14 13.62
C ARG A 252 5.44 -14.38 12.82
N SER A 253 6.20 -14.71 11.77
CA SER A 253 6.01 -15.94 11.01
C SER A 253 6.43 -17.16 11.84
N ALA A 254 5.79 -18.31 11.57
CA ALA A 254 6.06 -19.54 12.30
C ALA A 254 7.43 -20.18 11.94
N ARG A 255 8.04 -19.78 10.82
CA ARG A 255 9.32 -20.30 10.33
C ARG A 255 10.21 -19.14 9.83
N PRO A 256 11.56 -19.35 9.81
CA PRO A 256 12.47 -18.40 9.18
C PRO A 256 12.07 -18.16 7.73
N HIS A 257 12.17 -16.91 7.32
CA HIS A 257 11.80 -16.47 6.00
C HIS A 257 12.68 -17.11 4.92
N THR A 258 12.07 -17.70 3.92
CA THR A 258 12.72 -18.20 2.72
C THR A 258 12.36 -17.31 1.51
N GLN A 259 13.25 -17.24 0.52
CA GLN A 259 12.92 -16.52 -0.72
C GLN A 259 11.73 -17.19 -1.42
N ALA A 260 10.80 -16.40 -1.95
CA ALA A 260 9.66 -16.94 -2.68
C ALA A 260 10.15 -17.79 -3.86
N PRO A 261 9.58 -19.01 -4.06
CA PRO A 261 9.92 -19.85 -5.20
C PRO A 261 9.72 -19.10 -6.51
N GLY A 262 10.67 -19.17 -7.43
CA GLY A 262 10.56 -18.58 -8.76
C GLY A 262 10.97 -17.12 -8.90
N MET A 263 11.55 -16.51 -7.86
CA MET A 263 12.12 -15.17 -7.98
C MET A 263 13.33 -15.18 -8.92
N VAL A 264 13.24 -14.45 -10.03
CA VAL A 264 14.35 -14.20 -10.96
C VAL A 264 14.83 -12.78 -10.72
N THR A 265 16.02 -12.64 -10.13
CA THR A 265 16.69 -11.34 -10.02
C THR A 265 17.38 -10.97 -11.33
N ALA A 266 17.71 -9.70 -11.54
CA ALA A 266 18.46 -9.26 -12.73
C ALA A 266 19.76 -10.06 -12.94
N SER A 267 20.42 -10.49 -11.87
CA SER A 267 21.61 -11.35 -11.92
C SER A 267 21.36 -12.75 -12.49
N HIS A 268 20.12 -13.23 -12.49
CA HIS A 268 19.76 -14.53 -13.09
C HIS A 268 19.51 -14.45 -14.61
N LEU A 269 19.34 -13.23 -15.17
CA LEU A 269 19.16 -13.03 -16.61
C LEU A 269 20.45 -13.28 -17.39
N ASP A 270 21.60 -13.21 -16.73
CA ASP A 270 22.92 -13.51 -17.33
C ASP A 270 23.21 -15.03 -17.40
N THR A 271 22.39 -15.86 -16.81
CA THR A 271 22.51 -17.32 -16.86
C THR A 271 21.72 -17.85 -18.06
N PRO A 272 22.35 -18.56 -19.02
CA PRO A 272 21.62 -19.13 -20.14
C PRO A 272 20.56 -20.11 -19.61
N PRO A 273 19.39 -20.20 -20.24
CA PRO A 273 18.36 -21.15 -19.83
C PRO A 273 18.90 -22.57 -19.88
N PRO A 274 18.47 -23.48 -18.98
CA PRO A 274 18.89 -24.87 -19.02
C PRO A 274 18.54 -25.46 -20.40
N ALA A 275 19.47 -26.20 -20.98
CA ALA A 275 19.25 -26.90 -22.24
C ALA A 275 18.03 -27.81 -22.09
N ARG A 276 17.11 -27.73 -23.06
CA ARG A 276 15.90 -28.58 -23.11
C ARG A 276 16.26 -30.00 -23.46
#